data_0a329cef194da51044e5195a74698425
#
_entry.id   0a329cef194da51044e5195a74698425
#
_cell.length_a   1.000
_cell.length_b   1.000
_cell.length_c   1.000
_cell.angle_alpha   90.00
_cell.angle_beta   90.00
_cell.angle_gamma   90.00
#
_symmetry.space_group_name_H-M   'P 1'
#
loop_
_entity.id
_entity.type
_entity.pdbx_description
1 polymer ?
#
loop_
_entity_poly.entity_id
_entity_poly.type
_entity_poly.pdbx_seq_one_letter_code
_entity_poly.pdbx_strand_id
1 'polypeptide(L)'
;LAEEAGLGTCFLGTTVYMPKMIIDTLKLPKLVMPVATLTIGWPAEQPAKSDRLPLRSIIHNEHFEDYTTEKIDDFYAEKESLEENKEFVRINNVETLAQVFTDIRYTKKDCEAMSQGFLEALKQQGFL
;
A
#
# COMPACT_ATOMS: atom_id res chain seq x y z
N LEU A 1 20.19 2.97 7.21
CA LEU A 1 21.18 4.03 6.91
C LEU A 1 20.58 5.43 7.05
N ALA A 2 19.48 5.78 6.35
CA ALA A 2 18.90 7.12 6.44
C ALA A 2 18.43 7.43 7.88
N GLU A 3 17.67 6.55 8.49
CA GLU A 3 17.18 6.70 9.86
C GLU A 3 18.32 6.69 10.89
N GLU A 4 19.36 5.89 10.69
CA GLU A 4 20.59 5.92 11.52
C GLU A 4 21.33 7.27 11.43
N ALA A 5 21.17 7.97 10.29
CA ALA A 5 21.70 9.33 10.11
C ALA A 5 20.74 10.42 10.62
N GLY A 6 19.65 10.07 11.30
CA GLY A 6 18.66 11.00 11.83
C GLY A 6 17.67 11.55 10.80
N LEU A 7 17.62 10.97 9.59
CA LEU A 7 16.65 11.34 8.56
C LEU A 7 15.34 10.55 8.72
N GLY A 8 14.23 11.19 8.41
CA GLY A 8 12.94 10.52 8.26
C GLY A 8 12.80 9.90 6.87
N THR A 9 12.07 8.81 6.78
CA THR A 9 11.80 8.10 5.53
C THR A 9 10.31 7.81 5.39
N CYS A 10 9.78 7.89 4.14
CA CYS A 10 8.41 7.50 3.87
C CYS A 10 8.30 6.82 2.50
N PHE A 11 7.83 5.58 2.48
CA PHE A 11 7.47 4.87 1.26
C PHE A 11 6.13 5.37 0.73
N LEU A 12 6.10 5.79 -0.53
CA LEU A 12 4.88 6.20 -1.23
C LEU A 12 4.29 5.00 -1.97
N GLY A 13 3.12 4.53 -1.52
CA GLY A 13 2.44 3.35 -2.07
C GLY A 13 1.82 3.55 -3.46
N THR A 14 1.70 4.80 -3.93
CA THR A 14 0.98 5.13 -5.17
C THR A 14 1.84 5.19 -6.43
N THR A 15 3.14 4.89 -6.33
CA THR A 15 4.10 4.95 -7.45
C THR A 15 3.62 4.15 -8.66
N VAL A 16 3.08 2.96 -8.44
CA VAL A 16 2.62 2.06 -9.51
C VAL A 16 1.24 2.40 -10.06
N TYR A 17 0.52 3.37 -9.48
CA TYR A 17 -0.82 3.77 -9.93
C TYR A 17 -0.77 4.74 -11.13
N MET A 18 0.28 5.53 -11.22
CA MET A 18 0.48 6.51 -12.30
C MET A 18 1.89 6.39 -12.90
N PRO A 19 2.33 5.21 -13.34
CA PRO A 19 3.69 4.97 -13.78
C PRO A 19 4.08 5.84 -14.99
N LYS A 20 3.15 6.06 -15.92
CA LYS A 20 3.37 6.89 -17.11
C LYS A 20 3.78 8.31 -16.74
N MET A 21 3.11 8.93 -15.77
CA MET A 21 3.45 10.29 -15.34
C MET A 21 4.89 10.38 -14.81
N ILE A 22 5.32 9.38 -14.04
CA ILE A 22 6.68 9.31 -13.50
C ILE A 22 7.70 9.08 -14.62
N ILE A 23 7.41 8.17 -15.55
CA ILE A 23 8.24 7.88 -16.73
C ILE A 23 8.47 9.16 -17.54
N ASP A 24 7.39 9.89 -17.85
CA ASP A 24 7.45 11.10 -18.65
C ASP A 24 8.18 12.24 -17.90
N THR A 25 7.91 12.42 -16.60
CA THR A 25 8.53 13.47 -15.78
C THR A 25 10.04 13.25 -15.61
N LEU A 26 10.44 12.02 -15.33
CA LEU A 26 11.84 11.66 -15.13
C LEU A 26 12.55 11.30 -16.45
N LYS A 27 11.85 11.29 -17.57
CA LYS A 27 12.36 10.90 -18.91
C LYS A 27 13.06 9.54 -18.86
N LEU A 28 12.40 8.57 -18.23
CA LEU A 28 12.99 7.24 -18.05
C LEU A 28 13.23 6.56 -19.41
N PRO A 29 14.40 5.97 -19.62
CA PRO A 29 14.70 5.24 -20.85
C PRO A 29 13.86 3.96 -20.97
N LYS A 30 13.87 3.32 -22.14
CA LYS A 30 13.25 2.00 -22.34
C LYS A 30 13.82 0.98 -21.34
N LEU A 31 13.02 -0.02 -21.00
CA LEU A 31 13.33 -1.08 -20.05
C LEU A 31 13.58 -0.59 -18.60
N VAL A 32 13.05 0.59 -18.26
CA VAL A 32 13.05 1.11 -16.88
C VAL A 32 11.62 1.41 -16.45
N MET A 33 11.22 0.87 -15.29
CA MET A 33 9.90 1.12 -14.68
C MET A 33 10.03 1.66 -13.27
N PRO A 34 9.21 2.65 -12.86
CA PRO A 34 9.12 3.05 -11.47
C PRO A 34 8.36 1.97 -10.68
N VAL A 35 8.97 1.48 -9.61
CA VAL A 35 8.38 0.42 -8.75
C VAL A 35 7.97 0.97 -7.39
N ALA A 36 8.81 1.80 -6.80
CA ALA A 36 8.56 2.41 -5.50
C ALA A 36 9.20 3.79 -5.43
N THR A 37 8.62 4.67 -4.63
CA THR A 37 9.19 5.98 -4.32
C THR A 37 9.44 6.05 -2.81
N LEU A 38 10.61 6.53 -2.43
CA LEU A 38 10.98 6.79 -1.06
C LEU A 38 11.32 8.27 -0.91
N THR A 39 10.60 8.98 -0.07
CA THR A 39 11.00 10.33 0.34
C THR A 39 11.95 10.24 1.52
N ILE A 40 13.00 11.07 1.52
CA ILE A 40 14.00 11.13 2.58
C ILE A 40 14.23 12.61 2.92
N GLY A 41 14.22 12.95 4.19
CA GLY A 41 14.42 14.33 4.62
C GLY A 41 14.55 14.49 6.13
N TRP A 42 14.86 15.68 6.59
CA TRP A 42 14.85 15.99 8.02
C TRP A 42 13.42 15.96 8.54
N PRO A 43 13.13 15.15 9.59
CA PRO A 43 11.78 15.09 10.15
C PRO A 43 11.41 16.42 10.81
N ALA A 44 10.26 16.97 10.44
CA ALA A 44 9.71 18.17 11.08
C ALA A 44 9.01 17.84 12.41
N GLU A 45 8.59 16.59 12.57
CA GLU A 45 7.89 16.09 13.75
C GLU A 45 8.21 14.60 13.96
N GLN A 46 7.90 14.09 15.14
CA GLN A 46 7.99 12.67 15.45
C GLN A 46 6.57 12.15 15.75
N PRO A 47 5.82 11.73 14.72
CA PRO A 47 4.47 11.23 14.90
C PRO A 47 4.48 9.92 15.70
N ALA A 48 3.38 9.65 16.39
CA ALA A 48 3.17 8.36 17.03
C ALA A 48 3.25 7.24 15.99
N LYS A 49 3.76 6.09 16.39
CA LYS A 49 3.82 4.93 15.52
C LYS A 49 2.40 4.48 15.16
N SER A 50 2.10 4.47 13.86
CA SER A 50 0.80 3.99 13.39
C SER A 50 0.64 2.47 13.66
N ASP A 51 -0.59 2.06 13.86
CA ASP A 51 -0.97 0.66 14.00
C ASP A 51 -0.55 -0.18 12.77
N ARG A 52 -0.25 -1.43 12.98
CA ARG A 52 0.11 -2.39 11.93
C ARG A 52 -0.62 -3.71 12.16
N LEU A 53 -0.84 -4.46 11.09
CA LEU A 53 -1.20 -5.86 11.21
C LEU A 53 -0.05 -6.68 11.83
N PRO A 54 -0.32 -7.76 12.53
CA PRO A 54 0.72 -8.61 13.10
C PRO A 54 1.60 -9.22 12.01
N LEU A 55 2.90 -9.38 12.27
CA LEU A 55 3.84 -9.92 11.28
C LEU A 55 3.42 -11.29 10.71
N ARG A 56 2.76 -12.13 11.52
CA ARG A 56 2.22 -13.43 11.08
C ARG A 56 1.18 -13.32 9.96
N SER A 57 0.62 -12.13 9.72
CA SER A 57 -0.33 -11.90 8.63
C SER A 57 0.34 -11.55 7.29
N ILE A 58 1.65 -11.32 7.28
CA ILE A 58 2.38 -10.89 6.08
C ILE A 58 3.66 -11.69 5.83
N ILE A 59 4.09 -12.51 6.81
CA ILE A 59 5.28 -13.36 6.66
C ILE A 59 4.82 -14.80 6.45
N HIS A 60 5.20 -15.37 5.33
CA HIS A 60 4.99 -16.77 4.98
C HIS A 60 6.35 -17.48 4.96
N ASN A 61 6.49 -18.58 5.71
CA ASN A 61 7.72 -19.35 5.75
C ASN A 61 7.67 -20.44 4.68
N GLU A 62 8.65 -20.46 3.79
CA GLU A 62 8.85 -21.42 2.70
C GLU A 62 7.75 -21.43 1.64
N HIS A 63 6.48 -21.35 1.98
CA HIS A 63 5.38 -21.33 1.01
C HIS A 63 4.27 -20.39 1.47
N PHE A 64 3.56 -19.86 0.48
CA PHE A 64 2.40 -19.03 0.71
C PHE A 64 1.25 -19.85 1.29
N GLU A 65 0.65 -19.35 2.36
CA GLU A 65 -0.62 -19.84 2.90
C GLU A 65 -1.71 -18.81 2.64
N ASP A 66 -2.81 -19.23 2.02
CA ASP A 66 -3.93 -18.36 1.75
C ASP A 66 -4.72 -18.01 3.03
N TYR A 67 -5.49 -16.94 2.94
CA TYR A 67 -6.24 -16.40 4.07
C TYR A 67 -7.66 -16.99 4.10
N THR A 68 -8.05 -17.54 5.24
CA THR A 68 -9.46 -17.83 5.54
C THR A 68 -10.11 -16.64 6.23
N THR A 69 -11.43 -16.60 6.26
CA THR A 69 -12.18 -15.54 6.96
C THR A 69 -11.76 -15.43 8.42
N GLU A 70 -11.62 -16.57 9.11
CA GLU A 70 -11.22 -16.64 10.51
C GLU A 70 -9.81 -16.08 10.74
N LYS A 71 -8.86 -16.35 9.83
CA LYS A 71 -7.53 -15.76 9.89
C LYS A 71 -7.56 -14.25 9.69
N ILE A 72 -8.39 -13.76 8.76
CA ILE A 72 -8.53 -12.32 8.51
C ILE A 72 -9.10 -11.65 9.76
N ASP A 73 -10.15 -12.19 10.35
CA ASP A 73 -10.77 -11.66 11.57
C ASP A 73 -9.77 -11.62 12.73
N ASP A 74 -8.98 -12.70 12.94
CA ASP A 74 -7.93 -12.74 13.98
C ASP A 74 -6.84 -11.68 13.74
N PHE A 75 -6.41 -11.49 12.50
CA PHE A 75 -5.36 -10.50 12.17
C PHE A 75 -5.83 -9.06 12.32
N TYR A 76 -7.11 -8.79 12.11
CA TYR A 76 -7.69 -7.45 12.23
C TYR A 76 -8.20 -7.14 13.64
N ALA A 77 -8.38 -8.14 14.53
CA ALA A 77 -9.03 -7.99 15.83
C ALA A 77 -8.43 -6.85 16.69
N GLU A 78 -7.10 -6.79 16.82
CA GLU A 78 -6.43 -5.73 17.58
C GLU A 78 -6.65 -4.36 16.93
N LYS A 79 -6.47 -4.29 15.62
CA LYS A 79 -6.62 -3.07 14.83
C LYS A 79 -8.06 -2.54 14.89
N GLU A 80 -9.04 -3.41 14.78
CA GLU A 80 -10.47 -3.06 14.88
C GLU A 80 -10.90 -2.68 16.31
N SER A 81 -10.13 -3.06 17.32
CA SER A 81 -10.41 -2.66 18.72
C SER A 81 -10.12 -1.18 18.99
N LEU A 82 -9.33 -0.51 18.15
CA LEU A 82 -8.98 0.90 18.29
C LEU A 82 -10.17 1.80 17.97
N GLU A 83 -10.41 2.81 18.81
CA GLU A 83 -11.58 3.71 18.67
C GLU A 83 -11.58 4.46 17.34
N GLU A 84 -10.43 4.89 16.85
CA GLU A 84 -10.30 5.53 15.54
C GLU A 84 -10.73 4.61 14.39
N ASN A 85 -10.44 3.31 14.46
CA ASN A 85 -10.82 2.34 13.44
C ASN A 85 -12.29 1.95 13.53
N LYS A 86 -12.87 1.87 14.74
CA LYS A 86 -14.32 1.72 14.94
C LYS A 86 -15.08 2.89 14.33
N GLU A 87 -14.61 4.12 14.55
CA GLU A 87 -15.20 5.29 13.93
C GLU A 87 -15.09 5.25 12.41
N PHE A 88 -13.95 4.76 11.87
CA PHE A 88 -13.77 4.58 10.44
C PHE A 88 -14.78 3.61 9.82
N VAL A 89 -15.05 2.48 10.49
CA VAL A 89 -16.07 1.51 10.09
C VAL A 89 -17.45 2.17 10.11
N ARG A 90 -17.78 2.89 11.19
CA ARG A 90 -19.06 3.55 11.38
C ARG A 90 -19.36 4.61 10.30
N ILE A 91 -18.43 5.52 10.03
CA ILE A 91 -18.65 6.61 9.05
C ILE A 91 -18.75 6.10 7.61
N ASN A 92 -18.13 4.97 7.30
CA ASN A 92 -18.21 4.34 5.97
C ASN A 92 -19.39 3.38 5.84
N ASN A 93 -20.16 3.16 6.93
CA ASN A 93 -21.33 2.29 6.95
C ASN A 93 -21.04 0.86 6.44
N VAL A 94 -19.96 0.28 6.91
CA VAL A 94 -19.52 -1.10 6.65
C VAL A 94 -19.48 -1.91 7.94
N GLU A 95 -19.31 -3.23 7.86
CA GLU A 95 -19.31 -4.12 9.01
C GLU A 95 -17.92 -4.30 9.62
N THR A 96 -16.88 -4.28 8.79
CA THR A 96 -15.49 -4.52 9.20
C THR A 96 -14.53 -3.48 8.63
N LEU A 97 -13.37 -3.32 9.29
CA LEU A 97 -12.32 -2.42 8.80
C LEU A 97 -11.74 -2.89 7.46
N ALA A 98 -11.68 -4.19 7.23
CA ALA A 98 -11.22 -4.75 5.96
C ALA A 98 -12.08 -4.26 4.78
N GLN A 99 -13.42 -4.17 4.94
CA GLN A 99 -14.33 -3.65 3.93
C GLN A 99 -14.08 -2.18 3.58
N VAL A 100 -13.58 -1.35 4.52
CA VAL A 100 -13.19 0.02 4.19
C VAL A 100 -12.10 0.03 3.12
N PHE A 101 -11.19 -0.93 3.16
CA PHE A 101 -10.11 -1.02 2.18
C PHE A 101 -10.55 -1.66 0.87
N THR A 102 -11.34 -2.74 0.91
CA THR A 102 -11.71 -3.52 -0.28
C THR A 102 -12.88 -2.90 -1.06
N ASP A 103 -13.85 -2.31 -0.36
CA ASP A 103 -15.12 -1.91 -0.96
C ASP A 103 -15.21 -0.39 -1.18
N ILE A 104 -14.41 0.40 -0.42
CA ILE A 104 -14.45 1.86 -0.48
C ILE A 104 -13.18 2.46 -1.08
N ARG A 105 -11.98 2.06 -0.58
CA ARG A 105 -10.71 2.70 -0.96
C ARG A 105 -10.00 2.07 -2.15
N TYR A 106 -10.03 0.75 -2.25
CA TYR A 106 -9.34 -0.03 -3.27
C TYR A 106 -10.32 -1.00 -3.92
N THR A 107 -11.36 -0.44 -4.53
CA THR A 107 -12.38 -1.27 -5.16
C THR A 107 -11.79 -2.11 -6.28
N LYS A 108 -12.42 -3.24 -6.58
CA LYS A 108 -12.01 -4.10 -7.70
C LYS A 108 -11.90 -3.30 -9.01
N LYS A 109 -12.86 -2.40 -9.27
CA LYS A 109 -12.87 -1.54 -10.46
C LYS A 109 -11.65 -0.61 -10.52
N ASP A 110 -11.29 0.01 -9.40
CA ASP A 110 -10.14 0.91 -9.34
C ASP A 110 -8.82 0.13 -9.50
N CYS A 111 -8.72 -1.05 -8.88
CA CYS A 111 -7.57 -1.93 -9.02
C CYS A 111 -7.40 -2.43 -10.48
N GLU A 112 -8.50 -2.78 -11.16
CA GLU A 112 -8.48 -3.16 -12.57
C GLU A 112 -8.02 -1.99 -13.46
N ALA A 113 -8.53 -0.78 -13.23
CA ALA A 113 -8.12 0.41 -13.98
C ALA A 113 -6.63 0.75 -13.76
N MET A 114 -6.16 0.70 -12.52
CA MET A 114 -4.74 0.92 -12.19
C MET A 114 -3.84 -0.16 -12.81
N SER A 115 -4.27 -1.41 -12.80
CA SER A 115 -3.55 -2.53 -13.41
C SER A 115 -3.44 -2.37 -14.93
N GLN A 116 -4.51 -1.91 -15.58
CA GLN A 116 -4.50 -1.63 -17.01
C GLN A 116 -3.46 -0.54 -17.36
N GLY A 117 -3.46 0.57 -16.61
CA GLY A 117 -2.48 1.65 -16.80
C GLY A 117 -1.03 1.19 -16.58
N PHE A 118 -0.80 0.28 -15.63
CA PHE A 118 0.52 -0.30 -15.40
C PHE A 118 0.96 -1.21 -16.55
N LEU A 119 0.06 -2.05 -17.08
CA LEU A 119 0.33 -2.90 -18.24
C LEU A 119 0.64 -2.08 -19.49
N GLU A 120 -0.07 -0.98 -19.72
CA GLU A 120 0.21 -0.06 -20.82
C GLU A 120 1.60 0.58 -20.70
N ALA A 121 1.99 0.98 -19.50
CA ALA A 121 3.32 1.50 -19.24
C ALA A 121 4.43 0.44 -19.49
N LEU A 122 4.21 -0.82 -19.09
CA LEU A 122 5.13 -1.93 -19.39
C LEU A 122 5.31 -2.11 -20.90
N LYS A 123 4.22 -2.10 -21.68
CA LYS A 123 4.27 -2.16 -23.15
C LYS A 123 5.02 -0.95 -23.74
N GLN A 124 4.69 0.26 -23.26
CA GLN A 124 5.37 1.47 -23.69
C GLN A 124 6.87 1.41 -23.43
N GLN A 125 7.28 0.83 -22.31
CA GLN A 125 8.70 0.70 -21.95
C GLN A 125 9.41 -0.50 -22.61
N GLY A 126 8.67 -1.38 -23.29
CA GLY A 126 9.26 -2.48 -24.05
C GLY A 126 9.54 -3.74 -23.21
N PHE A 127 8.83 -3.92 -22.10
CA PHE A 127 8.86 -5.15 -21.32
C PHE A 127 7.90 -6.22 -21.87
N LEU A 128 6.88 -5.80 -22.60
CA LEU A 128 5.86 -6.64 -23.22
C LEU A 128 5.71 -6.29 -24.70
#